data_dd5c978fed9cc99e1188540fb5c7f126
#
_entry.id   dd5c978fed9cc99e1188540fb5c7f126
#
_cell.length_a   1.000
_cell.length_b   1.000
_cell.length_c   1.000
_cell.angle_alpha   90.00
_cell.angle_beta   90.00
_cell.angle_gamma   90.00
#
_symmetry.space_group_name_H-M   'P 1'
#
loop_
_entity.id
_entity.type
_entity.pdbx_description
1 polymer ?
#
loop_
_entity_poly.entity_id
_entity_poly.type
_entity_poly.pdbx_seq_one_letter_code
_entity_poly.pdbx_strand_id
1 'polypeptide(L)'
;MVMGFREAIATQRAAGQLVDVDRPVDIRYLGTLVAESDTALQFNNVAGYGIPVVAGFMNNRERMGLAYGCAFNEIQAKLREGVARPIPHKLVNSGPVRDVCYQKGDDVDLFSLPVPLFAELDGGPMITAGVTIASDGIGGFNAGVYRYLIRERNLTGIDLVTPNDLRRIAEANTIEGKATPISISIGTHPAITLASTYRPPVGVDEIAIAGGVLGEAVQLTPCETIDVPCVADAEIVLEAEILPTGWTKPEGRFGEFTRIMGALHWNPHVRIKAIYTRKNPIFWALHMPW
;
A
#
# COMPACT_ATOMS: atom_id res chain seq x y z
N MET A 1 6.24 19.67 11.48
CA MET A 1 5.83 18.27 11.83
C MET A 1 5.29 17.68 10.53
N VAL A 2 5.92 16.67 9.99
CA VAL A 2 5.44 16.03 8.78
C VAL A 2 4.09 15.44 9.07
N MET A 3 3.17 15.65 8.16
CA MET A 3 1.85 15.05 8.23
C MET A 3 1.99 13.57 7.85
N GLY A 4 1.86 12.66 8.82
CA GLY A 4 1.80 11.22 8.57
C GLY A 4 0.40 10.76 8.13
N PHE A 5 0.22 9.45 7.99
CA PHE A 5 -1.09 8.88 7.65
C PHE A 5 -2.17 9.19 8.69
N ARG A 6 -1.82 9.12 9.98
CA ARG A 6 -2.75 9.39 11.09
C ARG A 6 -3.16 10.84 11.16
N GLU A 7 -2.24 11.77 10.87
CA GLU A 7 -2.53 13.20 10.83
C GLU A 7 -3.45 13.51 9.65
N ALA A 8 -3.27 12.87 8.50
CA ALA A 8 -4.18 13.02 7.36
C ALA A 8 -5.60 12.49 7.69
N ILE A 9 -5.72 11.35 8.39
CA ILE A 9 -7.00 10.86 8.93
C ILE A 9 -7.62 11.89 9.89
N ALA A 10 -6.83 12.41 10.85
CA ALA A 10 -7.32 13.40 11.82
C ALA A 10 -7.81 14.69 11.14
N THR A 11 -7.10 15.14 10.10
CA THR A 11 -7.49 16.32 9.30
C THR A 11 -8.83 16.10 8.61
N GLN A 12 -9.04 14.95 7.96
CA GLN A 12 -10.33 14.63 7.33
C GLN A 12 -11.45 14.51 8.36
N ARG A 13 -11.18 13.90 9.52
CA ARG A 13 -12.16 13.80 10.62
C ARG A 13 -12.56 15.18 11.13
N ALA A 14 -11.60 16.07 11.37
CA ALA A 14 -11.85 17.44 11.82
C ALA A 14 -12.64 18.27 10.79
N ALA A 15 -12.48 17.98 9.50
CA ALA A 15 -13.23 18.60 8.40
C ALA A 15 -14.62 17.96 8.15
N GLY A 16 -15.03 16.97 8.94
CA GLY A 16 -16.29 16.24 8.73
C GLY A 16 -16.29 15.32 7.49
N GLN A 17 -15.12 15.04 6.92
CA GLN A 17 -14.94 14.20 5.73
C GLN A 17 -14.62 12.75 6.05
N LEU A 18 -14.52 12.39 7.34
CA LEU A 18 -14.34 11.02 7.83
C LEU A 18 -15.19 10.81 9.09
N VAL A 19 -15.91 9.69 9.11
CA VAL A 19 -16.80 9.27 10.21
C VAL A 19 -16.31 7.95 10.80
N ASP A 20 -16.35 7.84 12.13
CA ASP A 20 -16.06 6.62 12.85
C ASP A 20 -17.30 5.70 12.93
N VAL A 21 -17.10 4.41 12.68
CA VAL A 21 -18.12 3.36 12.77
C VAL A 21 -17.71 2.39 13.86
N ASP A 22 -18.32 2.53 15.05
CA ASP A 22 -17.96 1.73 16.25
C ASP A 22 -18.76 0.44 16.38
N ARG A 23 -19.94 0.35 15.74
CA ARG A 23 -20.73 -0.89 15.69
C ARG A 23 -19.96 -1.99 14.95
N PRO A 24 -20.12 -3.26 15.32
CA PRO A 24 -19.54 -4.37 14.59
C PRO A 24 -20.00 -4.39 13.12
N VAL A 25 -19.06 -4.48 12.19
CA VAL A 25 -19.34 -4.59 10.75
C VAL A 25 -18.61 -5.80 10.18
N ASP A 26 -19.34 -6.63 9.46
CA ASP A 26 -18.75 -7.74 8.71
C ASP A 26 -17.90 -7.18 7.55
N ILE A 27 -16.69 -7.69 7.40
CA ILE A 27 -15.72 -7.23 6.41
C ILE A 27 -16.26 -7.25 4.97
N ARG A 28 -17.22 -8.13 4.67
CA ARG A 28 -17.87 -8.26 3.35
C ARG A 28 -18.72 -7.04 2.97
N TYR A 29 -19.15 -6.23 3.94
CA TYR A 29 -20.00 -5.06 3.70
C TYR A 29 -19.24 -3.74 3.68
N LEU A 30 -17.93 -3.73 3.96
CA LEU A 30 -17.14 -2.50 4.00
C LEU A 30 -17.22 -1.74 2.66
N GLY A 31 -17.05 -2.46 1.55
CA GLY A 31 -17.12 -1.88 0.21
C GLY A 31 -18.46 -1.18 -0.07
N THR A 32 -19.57 -1.85 0.19
CA THR A 32 -20.93 -1.30 0.01
C THR A 32 -21.15 -0.07 0.88
N LEU A 33 -20.78 -0.14 2.17
CA LEU A 33 -20.97 0.99 3.08
C LEU A 33 -20.16 2.22 2.66
N VAL A 34 -18.94 2.01 2.16
CA VAL A 34 -18.10 3.11 1.63
C VAL A 34 -18.67 3.67 0.33
N ALA A 35 -19.20 2.82 -0.55
CA ALA A 35 -19.81 3.25 -1.81
C ALA A 35 -21.08 4.09 -1.62
N GLU A 36 -21.84 3.81 -0.56
CA GLU A 36 -23.07 4.52 -0.19
C GLU A 36 -22.83 5.74 0.71
N SER A 37 -21.57 5.96 1.15
CA SER A 37 -21.23 7.06 2.06
C SER A 37 -20.66 8.26 1.32
N ASP A 38 -21.14 9.45 1.68
CA ASP A 38 -20.54 10.72 1.22
C ASP A 38 -19.21 11.04 1.91
N THR A 39 -18.88 10.34 3.00
CA THR A 39 -17.65 10.52 3.77
C THR A 39 -16.74 9.29 3.70
N ALA A 40 -15.47 9.45 4.05
CA ALA A 40 -14.63 8.31 4.38
C ALA A 40 -15.14 7.64 5.67
N LEU A 41 -14.92 6.34 5.81
CA LEU A 41 -15.33 5.60 6.99
C LEU A 41 -14.11 4.95 7.66
N GLN A 42 -14.01 5.12 8.98
CA GLN A 42 -13.12 4.31 9.81
C GLN A 42 -13.94 3.30 10.61
N PHE A 43 -13.82 2.05 10.25
CA PHE A 43 -14.47 0.92 10.93
C PHE A 43 -13.61 0.50 12.12
N ASN A 44 -13.97 0.95 13.32
CA ASN A 44 -13.24 0.66 14.55
C ASN A 44 -13.46 -0.76 15.05
N ASN A 45 -14.52 -1.43 14.59
CA ASN A 45 -14.89 -2.78 14.97
C ASN A 45 -15.26 -3.60 13.73
N VAL A 46 -14.26 -4.22 13.11
CA VAL A 46 -14.48 -5.18 12.01
C VAL A 46 -14.64 -6.56 12.62
N ALA A 47 -15.79 -7.19 12.41
CA ALA A 47 -16.14 -8.46 13.05
C ALA A 47 -15.10 -9.56 12.76
N GLY A 48 -14.51 -10.13 13.81
CA GLY A 48 -13.47 -11.15 13.71
C GLY A 48 -12.03 -10.62 13.59
N TYR A 49 -11.82 -9.29 13.58
CA TYR A 49 -10.50 -8.69 13.46
C TYR A 49 -10.21 -7.68 14.58
N GLY A 50 -8.96 -7.64 15.04
CA GLY A 50 -8.50 -6.69 16.05
C GLY A 50 -7.92 -5.38 15.49
N ILE A 51 -7.89 -5.20 14.16
CA ILE A 51 -7.30 -4.05 13.49
C ILE A 51 -8.41 -3.24 12.82
N PRO A 52 -8.56 -1.93 13.14
CA PRO A 52 -9.49 -1.03 12.45
C PRO A 52 -9.16 -0.87 10.97
N VAL A 53 -10.19 -0.61 10.16
CA VAL A 53 -10.03 -0.35 8.72
C VAL A 53 -10.48 1.06 8.39
N VAL A 54 -9.67 1.81 7.64
CA VAL A 54 -10.10 3.07 7.00
C VAL A 54 -10.25 2.85 5.49
N ALA A 55 -11.39 3.29 4.95
CA ALA A 55 -11.67 3.19 3.53
C ALA A 55 -12.45 4.42 3.02
N GLY A 56 -12.45 4.64 1.71
CA GLY A 56 -13.01 5.86 1.11
C GLY A 56 -12.18 7.11 1.32
N PHE A 57 -11.02 6.98 1.93
CA PHE A 57 -10.14 8.06 2.37
C PHE A 57 -9.70 9.00 1.22
N MET A 58 -9.58 8.49 -0.01
CA MET A 58 -9.14 9.24 -1.19
C MET A 58 -10.20 9.31 -2.30
N ASN A 59 -11.48 9.05 -2.00
CA ASN A 59 -12.51 8.85 -3.02
C ASN A 59 -13.10 10.15 -3.60
N ASN A 60 -12.79 11.32 -3.05
CA ASN A 60 -13.24 12.59 -3.62
C ASN A 60 -12.15 13.67 -3.58
N ARG A 61 -12.38 14.76 -4.31
CA ARG A 61 -11.44 15.86 -4.49
C ARG A 61 -11.13 16.61 -3.19
N GLU A 62 -12.12 16.78 -2.33
CA GLU A 62 -11.96 17.48 -1.04
C GLU A 62 -11.07 16.65 -0.10
N ARG A 63 -11.37 15.36 0.06
CA ARG A 63 -10.57 14.44 0.88
C ARG A 63 -9.13 14.32 0.38
N MET A 64 -8.94 14.28 -0.95
CA MET A 64 -7.60 14.31 -1.52
C MET A 64 -6.86 15.60 -1.16
N GLY A 65 -7.51 16.77 -1.31
CA GLY A 65 -6.91 18.05 -0.92
C GLY A 65 -6.50 18.09 0.55
N LEU A 66 -7.40 17.66 1.45
CA LEU A 66 -7.12 17.56 2.88
C LEU A 66 -5.94 16.63 3.19
N ALA A 67 -5.86 15.47 2.52
CA ALA A 67 -4.79 14.51 2.71
C ALA A 67 -3.42 15.02 2.21
N TYR A 68 -3.40 15.88 1.20
CA TYR A 68 -2.17 16.49 0.69
C TYR A 68 -1.88 17.88 1.31
N GLY A 69 -2.75 18.39 2.17
CA GLY A 69 -2.60 19.70 2.80
C GLY A 69 -2.61 20.84 1.79
N CYS A 70 -3.43 20.76 0.73
CA CYS A 70 -3.58 21.77 -0.31
C CYS A 70 -4.96 21.65 -0.99
N ALA A 71 -5.33 22.64 -1.82
CA ALA A 71 -6.52 22.51 -2.65
C ALA A 71 -6.32 21.41 -3.71
N PHE A 72 -7.40 20.74 -4.12
CA PHE A 72 -7.32 19.63 -5.09
C PHE A 72 -6.61 20.02 -6.40
N ASN A 73 -6.89 21.21 -6.92
CA ASN A 73 -6.27 21.71 -8.16
C ASN A 73 -4.77 22.04 -8.01
N GLU A 74 -4.24 22.08 -6.78
CA GLU A 74 -2.81 22.31 -6.50
C GLU A 74 -2.01 21.01 -6.39
N ILE A 75 -2.67 19.85 -6.22
CA ILE A 75 -2.00 18.55 -6.06
C ILE A 75 -1.05 18.27 -7.23
N GLN A 76 -1.49 18.55 -8.45
CA GLN A 76 -0.65 18.34 -9.63
C GLN A 76 0.59 19.26 -9.66
N ALA A 77 0.46 20.51 -9.17
CA ALA A 77 1.58 21.42 -9.05
C ALA A 77 2.58 20.92 -7.98
N LYS A 78 2.08 20.49 -6.83
CA LYS A 78 2.90 19.87 -5.78
C LYS A 78 3.67 18.63 -6.28
N LEU A 79 3.00 17.74 -7.03
CA LEU A 79 3.68 16.59 -7.61
C LEU A 79 4.78 17.00 -8.59
N ARG A 80 4.52 17.97 -9.48
CA ARG A 80 5.53 18.51 -10.40
C ARG A 80 6.72 19.13 -9.65
N GLU A 81 6.46 19.83 -8.55
CA GLU A 81 7.53 20.38 -7.71
C GLU A 81 8.35 19.27 -7.06
N GLY A 82 7.72 18.24 -6.52
CA GLY A 82 8.39 17.07 -5.96
C GLY A 82 9.27 16.35 -6.99
N VAL A 83 8.79 16.21 -8.24
CA VAL A 83 9.58 15.66 -9.35
C VAL A 83 10.76 16.55 -9.71
N ALA A 84 10.57 17.89 -9.73
CA ALA A 84 11.62 18.85 -10.08
C ALA A 84 12.68 19.03 -8.95
N ARG A 85 12.28 18.79 -7.70
CA ARG A 85 13.13 18.96 -6.51
C ARG A 85 12.99 17.79 -5.56
N PRO A 86 13.37 16.57 -5.98
CA PRO A 86 13.27 15.40 -5.13
C PRO A 86 14.15 15.57 -3.88
N ILE A 87 13.65 15.13 -2.73
CA ILE A 87 14.40 15.11 -1.47
C ILE A 87 14.73 13.65 -1.16
N PRO A 88 16.01 13.23 -1.19
CA PRO A 88 16.41 11.86 -0.92
C PRO A 88 15.85 11.36 0.42
N HIS A 89 15.47 10.08 0.45
CA HIS A 89 15.03 9.44 1.67
C HIS A 89 16.15 9.39 2.73
N LYS A 90 15.74 9.22 3.98
CA LYS A 90 16.67 9.07 5.11
C LYS A 90 16.51 7.68 5.72
N LEU A 91 17.60 6.93 5.78
CA LEU A 91 17.61 5.68 6.54
C LEU A 91 17.67 5.97 8.04
N VAL A 92 16.79 5.35 8.80
CA VAL A 92 16.75 5.40 10.27
C VAL A 92 16.86 3.97 10.82
N ASN A 93 17.39 3.82 12.03
CA ASN A 93 17.62 2.50 12.63
C ASN A 93 16.31 1.77 12.96
N SER A 94 15.23 2.48 13.24
CA SER A 94 13.91 1.95 13.53
C SER A 94 12.85 3.02 13.29
N GLY A 95 11.58 2.61 13.24
CA GLY A 95 10.42 3.49 13.15
C GLY A 95 9.18 2.84 13.75
N PRO A 96 8.07 3.59 13.89
CA PRO A 96 6.83 3.08 14.50
C PRO A 96 6.33 1.76 13.90
N VAL A 97 6.53 1.52 12.60
CA VAL A 97 6.13 0.27 11.93
C VAL A 97 6.82 -0.97 12.52
N ARG A 98 7.91 -0.78 13.27
CA ARG A 98 8.67 -1.85 13.92
C ARG A 98 8.32 -2.08 15.39
N ASP A 99 7.31 -1.38 15.92
CA ASP A 99 6.92 -1.47 17.35
C ASP A 99 6.50 -2.89 17.76
N VAL A 100 5.87 -3.63 16.84
CA VAL A 100 5.35 -4.97 17.09
C VAL A 100 5.75 -5.91 15.96
N CYS A 101 6.45 -7.00 16.29
CA CYS A 101 6.53 -8.17 15.40
C CYS A 101 5.20 -8.91 15.51
N TYR A 102 4.30 -8.67 14.55
CA TYR A 102 2.95 -9.23 14.61
C TYR A 102 2.97 -10.73 14.30
N GLN A 103 3.69 -11.15 13.24
CA GLN A 103 3.83 -12.56 12.85
C GLN A 103 5.13 -12.75 12.06
N LYS A 104 5.77 -13.93 12.16
CA LYS A 104 7.01 -14.23 11.44
C LYS A 104 7.17 -15.73 11.16
N GLY A 105 7.74 -16.05 9.99
CA GLY A 105 7.98 -17.46 9.60
C GLY A 105 6.68 -18.23 9.42
N ASP A 106 6.58 -19.38 10.06
CA ASP A 106 5.42 -20.28 9.95
C ASP A 106 4.15 -19.75 10.62
N ASP A 107 4.29 -18.73 11.49
CA ASP A 107 3.15 -18.10 12.16
C ASP A 107 2.43 -17.08 11.26
N VAL A 108 2.99 -16.74 10.12
CA VAL A 108 2.38 -15.76 9.19
C VAL A 108 1.01 -16.24 8.71
N ASP A 109 0.00 -15.41 8.97
CA ASP A 109 -1.39 -15.64 8.56
C ASP A 109 -2.04 -14.34 8.07
N LEU A 110 -2.07 -14.17 6.76
CA LEU A 110 -2.68 -13.02 6.10
C LEU A 110 -4.19 -12.91 6.34
N PHE A 111 -4.87 -14.02 6.67
CA PHE A 111 -6.30 -14.00 7.02
C PHE A 111 -6.56 -13.37 8.38
N SER A 112 -5.53 -13.10 9.18
CA SER A 112 -5.64 -12.31 10.41
C SER A 112 -5.71 -10.80 10.17
N LEU A 113 -5.35 -10.35 8.95
CA LEU A 113 -5.48 -8.95 8.54
C LEU A 113 -6.89 -8.69 7.97
N PRO A 114 -7.50 -7.53 8.26
CA PRO A 114 -8.83 -7.19 7.77
C PRO A 114 -8.79 -6.73 6.30
N VAL A 115 -8.43 -7.64 5.39
CA VAL A 115 -8.35 -7.38 3.95
C VAL A 115 -9.73 -7.53 3.33
N PRO A 116 -10.37 -6.45 2.83
CA PRO A 116 -11.73 -6.53 2.31
C PRO A 116 -11.82 -7.25 0.95
N LEU A 117 -13.00 -7.80 0.69
CA LEU A 117 -13.50 -8.10 -0.65
C LEU A 117 -14.38 -6.92 -1.08
N PHE A 118 -13.98 -6.17 -2.11
CA PHE A 118 -14.70 -4.95 -2.49
C PHE A 118 -15.82 -5.16 -3.49
N ALA A 119 -15.65 -6.06 -4.45
CA ALA A 119 -16.65 -6.38 -5.45
C ALA A 119 -16.98 -7.88 -5.41
N GLU A 120 -18.25 -8.22 -5.67
CA GLU A 120 -18.74 -9.60 -5.65
C GLU A 120 -17.96 -10.54 -6.58
N LEU A 121 -17.50 -10.01 -7.71
CA LEU A 121 -16.78 -10.77 -8.73
C LEU A 121 -15.26 -10.66 -8.62
N ASP A 122 -14.71 -10.01 -7.59
CA ASP A 122 -13.27 -10.03 -7.32
C ASP A 122 -12.78 -11.47 -7.09
N GLY A 123 -11.56 -11.75 -7.49
CA GLY A 123 -10.95 -13.08 -7.35
C GLY A 123 -10.71 -13.52 -5.91
N GLY A 124 -10.86 -12.60 -4.95
CA GLY A 124 -10.69 -12.78 -3.50
C GLY A 124 -10.33 -11.47 -2.82
N PRO A 125 -10.08 -11.49 -1.49
CA PRO A 125 -9.64 -10.32 -0.75
C PRO A 125 -8.30 -9.81 -1.28
N MET A 126 -8.16 -8.49 -1.47
CA MET A 126 -6.94 -7.87 -2.00
C MET A 126 -6.45 -6.72 -1.14
N ILE A 127 -5.15 -6.71 -0.86
CA ILE A 127 -4.46 -5.53 -0.34
C ILE A 127 -4.32 -4.55 -1.51
N THR A 128 -4.84 -3.34 -1.36
CA THR A 128 -4.95 -2.36 -2.45
C THR A 128 -4.11 -1.10 -2.22
N ALA A 129 -3.69 -0.81 -0.98
CA ALA A 129 -2.92 0.38 -0.61
C ALA A 129 -1.47 0.05 -0.22
N GLY A 130 -0.90 -1.01 -0.78
CA GLY A 130 0.47 -1.43 -0.49
C GLY A 130 1.51 -0.66 -1.29
N VAL A 131 2.27 0.22 -0.65
CA VAL A 131 3.49 0.81 -1.23
C VAL A 131 4.60 -0.23 -1.17
N THR A 132 5.05 -0.67 -2.32
CA THR A 132 6.04 -1.73 -2.46
C THR A 132 7.40 -1.15 -2.78
N ILE A 133 8.42 -1.52 -2.03
CA ILE A 133 9.82 -1.14 -2.29
C ILE A 133 10.62 -2.39 -2.66
N ALA A 134 11.43 -2.28 -3.71
CA ALA A 134 12.41 -3.28 -4.15
C ALA A 134 13.75 -2.60 -4.45
N SER A 135 14.86 -3.35 -4.40
CA SER A 135 16.13 -2.85 -4.95
C SER A 135 16.01 -2.69 -6.47
N ASP A 136 16.49 -1.56 -7.00
CA ASP A 136 16.50 -1.29 -8.45
C ASP A 136 17.63 -2.04 -9.20
N GLY A 137 18.54 -2.67 -8.43
CA GLY A 137 19.70 -3.41 -8.94
C GLY A 137 20.89 -2.54 -9.34
N ILE A 138 20.82 -1.23 -9.18
CA ILE A 138 21.88 -0.25 -9.50
C ILE A 138 22.29 0.61 -8.30
N GLY A 139 21.83 0.24 -7.10
CA GLY A 139 22.21 0.86 -5.83
C GLY A 139 21.15 1.77 -5.23
N GLY A 140 19.95 1.85 -5.82
CA GLY A 140 18.78 2.56 -5.33
C GLY A 140 17.59 1.64 -5.10
N PHE A 141 16.41 2.27 -4.99
CA PHE A 141 15.15 1.58 -4.79
C PHE A 141 14.13 2.00 -5.84
N ASN A 142 13.28 1.06 -6.24
CA ASN A 142 12.06 1.32 -6.98
C ASN A 142 10.88 1.23 -6.00
N ALA A 143 9.94 2.17 -6.07
CA ALA A 143 8.71 2.12 -5.31
C ALA A 143 7.48 2.14 -6.22
N GLY A 144 6.50 1.29 -5.92
CA GLY A 144 5.25 1.21 -6.68
C GLY A 144 4.07 0.80 -5.83
N VAL A 145 2.86 1.08 -6.29
CA VAL A 145 1.63 0.60 -5.65
C VAL A 145 1.09 -0.57 -6.45
N TYR A 146 0.89 -1.70 -5.77
CA TYR A 146 0.40 -2.93 -6.39
C TYR A 146 -0.75 -3.51 -5.57
N ARG A 147 -1.63 -4.26 -6.23
CA ARG A 147 -2.63 -5.07 -5.56
C ARG A 147 -2.08 -6.47 -5.30
N TYR A 148 -2.47 -7.03 -4.14
CA TYR A 148 -2.04 -8.35 -3.71
C TYR A 148 -3.26 -9.19 -3.38
N LEU A 149 -3.54 -10.21 -4.19
CA LEU A 149 -4.62 -11.17 -3.97
C LEU A 149 -4.21 -12.18 -2.90
N ILE A 150 -4.92 -12.22 -1.77
CA ILE A 150 -4.67 -13.23 -0.73
C ILE A 150 -5.04 -14.61 -1.26
N ARG A 151 -4.12 -15.57 -1.14
CA ARG A 151 -4.31 -16.95 -1.62
C ARG A 151 -4.25 -17.98 -0.52
N GLU A 152 -3.24 -17.86 0.33
CA GLU A 152 -2.97 -18.77 1.45
C GLU A 152 -2.50 -17.96 2.65
N ARG A 153 -2.26 -18.63 3.77
CA ARG A 153 -1.84 -17.96 5.01
C ARG A 153 -0.64 -17.04 4.81
N ASN A 154 0.35 -17.43 4.02
CA ASN A 154 1.57 -16.66 3.78
C ASN A 154 1.85 -16.41 2.28
N LEU A 155 0.84 -16.55 1.42
CA LEU A 155 1.00 -16.45 -0.02
C LEU A 155 -0.02 -15.51 -0.64
N THR A 156 0.45 -14.61 -1.51
CA THR A 156 -0.40 -13.73 -2.32
C THR A 156 -0.08 -13.86 -3.80
N GLY A 157 -0.99 -13.41 -4.67
CA GLY A 157 -0.65 -12.95 -6.00
C GLY A 157 -0.18 -11.50 -5.97
N ILE A 158 0.37 -11.02 -7.07
CA ILE A 158 0.67 -9.60 -7.33
C ILE A 158 0.34 -9.31 -8.79
N ASP A 159 -0.27 -8.16 -9.10
CA ASP A 159 -0.49 -7.77 -10.48
C ASP A 159 0.74 -7.08 -11.09
N LEU A 160 1.48 -7.82 -11.91
CA LEU A 160 2.65 -7.36 -12.68
C LEU A 160 2.45 -7.54 -14.19
N VAL A 161 1.23 -7.41 -14.70
CA VAL A 161 0.94 -7.57 -16.13
C VAL A 161 1.50 -6.42 -16.96
N THR A 162 1.29 -5.20 -16.50
CA THR A 162 1.80 -4.02 -17.21
C THR A 162 3.32 -3.90 -17.04
N PRO A 163 4.09 -3.70 -18.12
CA PRO A 163 5.52 -3.43 -18.02
C PRO A 163 5.81 -2.23 -17.12
N ASN A 164 6.58 -2.46 -16.06
CA ASN A 164 7.05 -1.46 -15.10
C ASN A 164 8.41 -1.90 -14.53
N ASP A 165 9.02 -1.07 -13.69
CA ASP A 165 10.35 -1.35 -13.16
C ASP A 165 10.38 -2.57 -12.25
N LEU A 166 9.40 -2.75 -11.37
CA LEU A 166 9.33 -3.94 -10.50
C LEU A 166 9.20 -5.22 -11.35
N ARG A 167 8.40 -5.19 -12.43
CA ARG A 167 8.32 -6.34 -13.34
C ARG A 167 9.69 -6.64 -13.97
N ARG A 168 10.38 -5.63 -14.47
CA ARG A 168 11.73 -5.78 -15.06
C ARG A 168 12.71 -6.39 -14.05
N ILE A 169 12.69 -5.93 -12.80
CA ILE A 169 13.53 -6.45 -11.72
C ILE A 169 13.18 -7.92 -11.42
N ALA A 170 11.89 -8.23 -11.28
CA ALA A 170 11.42 -9.59 -10.98
C ALA A 170 11.70 -10.57 -12.14
N GLU A 171 11.58 -10.13 -13.40
CA GLU A 171 11.93 -10.93 -14.57
C GLU A 171 13.42 -11.26 -14.59
N ALA A 172 14.30 -10.27 -14.36
CA ALA A 172 15.74 -10.47 -14.30
C ALA A 172 16.14 -11.48 -13.20
N ASN A 173 15.60 -11.30 -11.98
CA ASN A 173 15.86 -12.24 -10.90
C ASN A 173 15.30 -13.66 -11.19
N THR A 174 14.12 -13.74 -11.81
CA THR A 174 13.52 -15.03 -12.19
C THR A 174 14.38 -15.80 -13.17
N ILE A 175 15.00 -15.12 -14.16
CA ILE A 175 15.94 -15.74 -15.11
C ILE A 175 17.13 -16.35 -14.38
N GLU A 176 17.59 -15.71 -13.30
CA GLU A 176 18.69 -16.20 -12.45
C GLU A 176 18.23 -17.24 -11.40
N GLY A 177 16.95 -17.60 -11.37
CA GLY A 177 16.37 -18.50 -10.37
C GLY A 177 16.29 -17.88 -8.95
N LYS A 178 16.37 -16.55 -8.82
CA LYS A 178 16.36 -15.82 -7.56
C LYS A 178 14.98 -15.22 -7.28
N ALA A 179 14.56 -15.27 -6.02
CA ALA A 179 13.42 -14.49 -5.56
C ALA A 179 13.76 -13.00 -5.53
N THR A 180 12.75 -12.13 -5.70
CA THR A 180 12.91 -10.68 -5.59
C THR A 180 12.40 -10.22 -4.22
N PRO A 181 13.28 -9.76 -3.30
CA PRO A 181 12.87 -9.19 -2.04
C PRO A 181 12.05 -7.92 -2.24
N ILE A 182 10.94 -7.81 -1.52
CA ILE A 182 10.08 -6.62 -1.51
C ILE A 182 9.55 -6.35 -0.11
N SER A 183 9.45 -5.08 0.27
CA SER A 183 8.64 -4.66 1.40
C SER A 183 7.32 -4.05 0.92
N ILE A 184 6.22 -4.32 1.62
CA ILE A 184 4.90 -3.81 1.29
C ILE A 184 4.41 -3.02 2.49
N SER A 185 4.44 -1.68 2.40
CA SER A 185 4.04 -0.75 3.45
C SER A 185 2.60 -0.32 3.25
N ILE A 186 1.73 -0.56 4.25
CA ILE A 186 0.30 -0.21 4.25
C ILE A 186 0.06 0.89 5.27
N GLY A 187 -0.78 1.89 4.94
CA GLY A 187 -1.02 3.03 5.82
C GLY A 187 0.16 4.00 5.86
N THR A 188 0.69 4.36 4.71
CA THR A 188 1.68 5.42 4.53
C THR A 188 1.00 6.75 4.25
N HIS A 189 1.72 7.87 4.39
CA HIS A 189 1.19 9.17 3.96
C HIS A 189 0.77 9.12 2.47
N PRO A 190 -0.40 9.68 2.09
CA PRO A 190 -0.90 9.64 0.71
C PRO A 190 0.07 10.17 -0.36
N ALA A 191 0.95 11.11 -0.01
CA ALA A 191 1.97 11.61 -0.94
C ALA A 191 3.00 10.53 -1.33
N ILE A 192 3.31 9.58 -0.44
CA ILE A 192 4.18 8.44 -0.76
C ILE A 192 3.46 7.53 -1.75
N THR A 193 2.19 7.23 -1.49
CA THR A 193 1.36 6.43 -2.41
C THR A 193 1.25 7.10 -3.79
N LEU A 194 1.02 8.42 -3.83
CA LEU A 194 0.93 9.17 -5.10
C LEU A 194 2.26 9.14 -5.87
N ALA A 195 3.37 9.43 -5.21
CA ALA A 195 4.69 9.41 -5.85
C ALA A 195 5.04 8.00 -6.37
N SER A 196 4.66 6.95 -5.64
CA SER A 196 4.86 5.56 -6.05
C SER A 196 3.97 5.11 -7.23
N THR A 197 3.01 5.92 -7.68
CA THR A 197 2.27 5.71 -8.94
C THR A 197 2.88 6.46 -10.12
N TYR A 198 3.81 7.37 -9.88
CA TYR A 198 4.52 8.09 -10.93
C TYR A 198 5.58 7.18 -11.55
N ARG A 199 5.83 7.33 -12.83
CA ARG A 199 6.88 6.60 -13.57
C ARG A 199 8.00 7.55 -13.95
N PRO A 200 9.01 7.73 -13.09
CA PRO A 200 10.17 8.52 -13.43
C PRO A 200 11.09 7.78 -14.40
N PRO A 201 12.08 8.46 -15.00
CA PRO A 201 13.17 7.78 -15.69
C PRO A 201 13.90 6.79 -14.76
N VAL A 202 14.46 5.72 -15.34
CA VAL A 202 15.23 4.72 -14.58
C VAL A 202 16.32 5.40 -13.74
N GLY A 203 16.44 5.02 -12.47
CA GLY A 203 17.39 5.59 -11.52
C GLY A 203 16.90 6.84 -10.78
N VAL A 204 15.67 7.27 -11.00
CA VAL A 204 15.02 8.31 -10.18
C VAL A 204 14.13 7.64 -9.14
N ASP A 205 14.42 7.91 -7.87
CA ASP A 205 13.73 7.31 -6.72
C ASP A 205 12.36 7.97 -6.48
N GLU A 206 11.28 7.19 -6.58
CA GLU A 206 9.91 7.63 -6.29
C GLU A 206 9.76 8.10 -4.83
N ILE A 207 10.51 7.50 -3.91
CA ILE A 207 10.49 7.92 -2.50
C ILE A 207 11.12 9.30 -2.33
N ALA A 208 12.16 9.62 -3.12
CA ALA A 208 12.72 10.97 -3.13
C ALA A 208 11.73 12.00 -3.71
N ILE A 209 10.94 11.61 -4.72
CA ILE A 209 9.86 12.45 -5.25
C ILE A 209 8.80 12.68 -4.16
N ALA A 210 8.43 11.64 -3.40
CA ALA A 210 7.53 11.78 -2.25
C ALA A 210 8.07 12.78 -1.23
N GLY A 211 9.38 12.71 -0.93
CA GLY A 211 10.05 13.69 -0.08
C GLY A 211 9.93 15.12 -0.60
N GLY A 212 10.10 15.32 -1.91
CA GLY A 212 9.89 16.62 -2.56
C GLY A 212 8.45 17.13 -2.44
N VAL A 213 7.44 16.25 -2.57
CA VAL A 213 6.03 16.58 -2.37
C VAL A 213 5.72 16.96 -0.91
N LEU A 214 6.34 16.26 0.04
CA LEU A 214 6.18 16.51 1.47
C LEU A 214 6.98 17.73 1.98
N GLY A 215 8.04 18.12 1.25
CA GLY A 215 8.97 19.15 1.67
C GLY A 215 10.03 18.66 2.68
N GLU A 216 10.11 17.36 2.93
CA GLU A 216 11.14 16.73 3.79
C GLU A 216 11.37 15.26 3.42
N ALA A 217 12.49 14.71 3.87
CA ALA A 217 12.90 13.35 3.57
C ALA A 217 11.93 12.30 4.15
N VAL A 218 11.46 11.39 3.33
CA VAL A 218 10.77 10.18 3.81
C VAL A 218 11.76 9.32 4.60
N GLN A 219 11.35 8.87 5.77
CA GLN A 219 12.16 7.97 6.57
C GLN A 219 11.90 6.52 6.18
N LEU A 220 12.97 5.80 5.89
CA LEU A 220 12.95 4.36 5.65
C LEU A 220 13.73 3.64 6.77
N THR A 221 13.25 2.45 7.16
CA THR A 221 13.94 1.61 8.15
C THR A 221 14.23 0.23 7.55
N PRO A 222 15.35 -0.43 7.92
CA PRO A 222 15.66 -1.76 7.44
C PRO A 222 14.56 -2.77 7.80
N CYS A 223 14.30 -3.71 6.91
CA CYS A 223 13.55 -4.92 7.20
C CYS A 223 14.46 -5.95 7.92
N GLU A 224 13.85 -6.96 8.55
CA GLU A 224 14.59 -8.01 9.26
C GLU A 224 14.88 -9.25 8.41
N THR A 225 13.92 -9.63 7.58
CA THR A 225 13.97 -10.92 6.86
C THR A 225 14.39 -10.77 5.41
N ILE A 226 14.52 -9.54 4.93
CA ILE A 226 14.83 -9.19 3.55
C ILE A 226 15.78 -7.98 3.50
N ASP A 227 16.58 -7.88 2.44
CA ASP A 227 17.57 -6.80 2.27
C ASP A 227 16.99 -5.64 1.44
N VAL A 228 15.83 -5.13 1.86
CA VAL A 228 15.24 -3.88 1.37
C VAL A 228 14.60 -3.13 2.52
N PRO A 229 14.56 -1.79 2.52
CA PRO A 229 13.91 -1.03 3.58
C PRO A 229 12.39 -0.97 3.39
N CYS A 230 11.69 -0.54 4.43
CA CYS A 230 10.27 -0.19 4.41
C CYS A 230 10.05 1.24 4.91
N VAL A 231 8.86 1.80 4.68
CA VAL A 231 8.49 3.13 5.19
C VAL A 231 8.38 3.08 6.71
N ALA A 232 9.21 3.85 7.41
CA ALA A 232 9.35 3.80 8.87
C ALA A 232 8.07 4.19 9.62
N ASP A 233 7.25 5.07 9.04
CA ASP A 233 5.98 5.57 9.62
C ASP A 233 4.72 4.85 9.09
N ALA A 234 4.87 3.73 8.37
CA ALA A 234 3.73 2.93 7.94
C ALA A 234 2.97 2.33 9.13
N GLU A 235 1.72 1.98 8.94
CA GLU A 235 0.91 1.28 9.94
C GLU A 235 1.25 -0.20 10.03
N ILE A 236 1.45 -0.83 8.86
CA ILE A 236 1.75 -2.26 8.70
C ILE A 236 2.80 -2.41 7.61
N VAL A 237 3.75 -3.31 7.78
CA VAL A 237 4.66 -3.76 6.73
C VAL A 237 4.64 -5.28 6.60
N LEU A 238 4.59 -5.73 5.36
CA LEU A 238 4.81 -7.14 5.00
C LEU A 238 6.21 -7.25 4.39
N GLU A 239 7.07 -8.04 5.00
CA GLU A 239 8.36 -8.41 4.42
C GLU A 239 8.16 -9.65 3.55
N ALA A 240 8.51 -9.57 2.28
CA ALA A 240 8.08 -10.54 1.29
C ALA A 240 9.11 -10.80 0.18
N GLU A 241 8.83 -11.82 -0.61
CA GLU A 241 9.62 -12.18 -1.80
C GLU A 241 8.69 -12.54 -2.95
N ILE A 242 8.89 -11.93 -4.13
CA ILE A 242 8.30 -12.43 -5.38
C ILE A 242 9.06 -13.70 -5.75
N LEU A 243 8.35 -14.83 -5.86
CA LEU A 243 8.96 -16.11 -6.12
C LEU A 243 9.40 -16.23 -7.60
N PRO A 244 10.53 -16.89 -7.88
CA PRO A 244 11.05 -17.05 -9.25
C PRO A 244 10.31 -18.14 -10.03
N THR A 245 8.99 -18.20 -9.87
CA THR A 245 8.11 -19.17 -10.57
C THR A 245 7.60 -18.66 -11.91
N GLY A 246 7.97 -17.44 -12.27
CA GLY A 246 7.49 -16.76 -13.47
C GLY A 246 6.00 -16.42 -13.42
N TRP A 247 5.47 -15.98 -14.54
CA TRP A 247 4.05 -15.58 -14.71
C TRP A 247 3.17 -16.82 -14.97
N THR A 248 3.03 -17.68 -13.98
CA THR A 248 2.42 -19.01 -14.11
C THR A 248 1.14 -19.19 -13.28
N LYS A 249 0.75 -18.18 -12.49
CA LYS A 249 -0.37 -18.28 -11.58
C LYS A 249 -1.46 -17.28 -11.96
N PRO A 250 -2.76 -17.70 -11.97
CA PRO A 250 -3.85 -16.79 -12.27
C PRO A 250 -3.96 -15.73 -11.16
N GLU A 251 -4.12 -14.47 -11.53
CA GLU A 251 -4.33 -13.32 -10.64
C GLU A 251 -5.45 -12.44 -11.17
N GLY A 252 -6.26 -11.90 -10.29
CA GLY A 252 -7.50 -11.19 -10.62
C GLY A 252 -8.68 -12.14 -10.32
N ARG A 253 -9.90 -11.79 -10.70
CA ARG A 253 -10.33 -10.52 -11.27
C ARG A 253 -10.31 -9.40 -10.23
N PHE A 254 -10.42 -8.16 -10.67
CA PHE A 254 -10.52 -7.01 -9.79
C PHE A 254 -11.47 -5.97 -10.41
N GLY A 255 -12.36 -5.41 -9.60
CA GLY A 255 -13.24 -4.31 -10.00
C GLY A 255 -12.49 -3.01 -10.19
N GLU A 256 -12.49 -2.48 -11.42
CA GLU A 256 -11.75 -1.27 -11.77
C GLU A 256 -12.60 0.00 -11.55
N PHE A 257 -11.94 1.16 -11.41
CA PHE A 257 -12.60 2.46 -11.26
C PHE A 257 -13.55 2.82 -12.43
N THR A 258 -13.37 2.17 -13.57
CA THR A 258 -14.23 2.29 -14.76
C THR A 258 -15.58 1.58 -14.60
N ARG A 259 -15.82 0.89 -13.50
CA ARG A 259 -16.95 -0.02 -13.26
C ARG A 259 -17.00 -1.19 -14.24
N ILE A 260 -15.84 -1.63 -14.69
CA ILE A 260 -15.66 -2.82 -15.51
C ILE A 260 -14.78 -3.78 -14.74
N MET A 261 -15.16 -5.05 -14.73
CA MET A 261 -14.37 -6.11 -14.12
C MET A 261 -13.12 -6.36 -14.96
N GLY A 262 -11.94 -6.22 -14.34
CA GLY A 262 -10.66 -6.55 -14.95
C GLY A 262 -10.56 -8.03 -15.31
N ALA A 263 -9.73 -8.35 -16.29
CA ALA A 263 -9.49 -9.72 -16.71
C ALA A 263 -8.66 -10.50 -15.67
N LEU A 264 -8.69 -11.82 -15.78
CA LEU A 264 -7.75 -12.70 -15.10
C LEU A 264 -6.45 -12.73 -15.90
N HIS A 265 -5.33 -12.53 -15.21
CA HIS A 265 -3.99 -12.53 -15.79
C HIS A 265 -3.09 -13.57 -15.13
N TRP A 266 -2.01 -13.91 -15.81
CA TRP A 266 -0.97 -14.78 -15.24
C TRP A 266 0.12 -13.93 -14.60
N ASN A 267 0.44 -14.23 -13.34
CA ASN A 267 1.38 -13.46 -12.53
C ASN A 267 2.21 -14.36 -11.61
N PRO A 268 3.29 -13.87 -11.00
CA PRO A 268 4.04 -14.61 -10.00
C PRO A 268 3.33 -14.65 -8.66
N HIS A 269 3.75 -15.55 -7.79
CA HIS A 269 3.38 -15.55 -6.37
C HIS A 269 4.33 -14.69 -5.54
N VAL A 270 3.81 -14.16 -4.45
CA VAL A 270 4.57 -13.45 -3.42
C VAL A 270 4.42 -14.20 -2.10
N ARG A 271 5.55 -14.58 -1.49
CA ARG A 271 5.60 -15.20 -0.16
C ARG A 271 5.87 -14.15 0.89
N ILE A 272 5.03 -14.08 1.90
CA ILE A 272 5.21 -13.22 3.07
C ILE A 272 6.05 -13.95 4.10
N LYS A 273 7.11 -13.30 4.59
CA LYS A 273 8.07 -13.84 5.56
C LYS A 273 7.83 -13.32 6.97
N ALA A 274 7.36 -12.07 7.07
CA ALA A 274 7.04 -11.45 8.35
C ALA A 274 6.02 -10.32 8.17
N ILE A 275 5.28 -10.05 9.22
CA ILE A 275 4.36 -8.92 9.36
C ILE A 275 4.78 -8.13 10.60
N TYR A 276 5.06 -6.83 10.42
CA TYR A 276 5.32 -5.90 11.51
C TYR A 276 4.29 -4.78 11.49
N THR A 277 3.98 -4.26 12.67
CA THR A 277 2.97 -3.20 12.79
C THR A 277 3.39 -2.16 13.81
N ARG A 278 2.82 -0.96 13.68
CA ARG A 278 2.76 0.00 14.78
C ARG A 278 1.94 -0.59 15.94
N LYS A 279 2.05 0.02 17.12
CA LYS A 279 1.05 -0.19 18.19
C LYS A 279 -0.31 0.33 17.73
N ASN A 280 -1.35 -0.51 17.88
CA ASN A 280 -2.71 -0.20 17.46
C ASN A 280 -2.77 0.26 16.00
N PRO A 281 -2.39 -0.61 15.04
CA PRO A 281 -2.31 -0.24 13.64
C PRO A 281 -3.71 0.01 13.04
N ILE A 282 -3.73 0.79 11.96
CA ILE A 282 -4.93 1.03 11.14
C ILE A 282 -4.67 0.44 9.75
N PHE A 283 -5.55 -0.43 9.28
CA PHE A 283 -5.46 -0.97 7.92
C PHE A 283 -6.08 0.03 6.93
N TRP A 284 -5.28 0.52 6.00
CA TRP A 284 -5.80 1.34 4.91
C TRP A 284 -6.24 0.46 3.74
N ALA A 285 -7.52 0.52 3.42
CA ALA A 285 -8.11 -0.12 2.25
C ALA A 285 -8.41 0.95 1.19
N LEU A 286 -7.65 0.94 0.10
CA LEU A 286 -7.92 1.80 -1.06
C LEU A 286 -9.08 1.19 -1.83
N HIS A 287 -10.25 1.79 -1.66
CA HIS A 287 -11.51 1.30 -2.23
C HIS A 287 -11.73 1.88 -3.63
N MET A 288 -12.05 1.01 -4.58
CA MET A 288 -12.55 1.40 -5.89
C MET A 288 -14.07 1.50 -5.80
N PRO A 289 -14.68 2.67 -6.04
CA PRO A 289 -16.13 2.82 -5.97
C PRO A 289 -16.80 2.08 -7.12
N TRP A 290 -17.76 1.26 -6.77
CA TRP A 290 -18.60 0.49 -7.70
C TRP A 290 -20.05 0.93 -7.64
#